data_f487fd866c6fdb4e2459fe1dce3ca75a
#
_entry.id   f487fd866c6fdb4e2459fe1dce3ca75a
#
_cell.length_a   1.000
_cell.length_b   1.000
_cell.length_c   1.000
_cell.angle_alpha   90.00
_cell.angle_beta   90.00
_cell.angle_gamma   90.00
#
_symmetry.space_group_name_H-M   'P 1'
#
loop_
_entity.id
_entity.type
_entity.pdbx_description
1 polymer ?
#
loop_
_entity_poly.entity_id
_entity_poly.type
_entity_poly.pdbx_seq_one_letter_code
_entity_poly.pdbx_strand_id
1 'polypeptide(L)'
;MNAPPPFLYTESPDHPGWMTWELADPTRFNSLFGPFLLKVEGHIARVRMTPGHQHSNLSNAVHGGALLGFVDMALFAASRGFGLIEAGTAVTLDLSTQFIGRGVVGQPIEAQVELLRETGRLLFLRGLVVQGEGTGQEKILAFAGTIRKPTRK
;
A
#
# COMPACT_ATOMS: atom_id res chain seq x y z
N MET A 1 -17.38 5.14 -25.66
CA MET A 1 -15.99 4.97 -25.17
C MET A 1 -16.03 4.82 -23.66
N ASN A 2 -15.51 3.73 -23.15
CA ASN A 2 -15.35 3.60 -21.71
C ASN A 2 -14.15 4.45 -21.26
N ALA A 3 -14.32 5.20 -20.17
CA ALA A 3 -13.21 5.90 -19.56
C ALA A 3 -12.10 4.89 -19.20
N PRO A 4 -10.82 5.25 -19.31
CA PRO A 4 -9.73 4.38 -18.90
C PRO A 4 -9.88 4.02 -17.40
N PRO A 5 -9.42 2.83 -16.98
CA PRO A 5 -9.51 2.48 -15.58
C PRO A 5 -8.71 3.48 -14.74
N PRO A 6 -9.21 3.83 -13.54
CA PRO A 6 -8.53 4.82 -12.69
C PRO A 6 -7.17 4.33 -12.16
N PHE A 7 -6.97 3.02 -12.10
CA PHE A 7 -5.70 2.40 -11.72
C PHE A 7 -5.22 1.46 -12.81
N LEU A 8 -3.92 1.49 -13.07
CA LEU A 8 -3.21 0.51 -13.87
C LEU A 8 -2.76 -0.63 -12.95
N TYR A 9 -3.09 -1.84 -13.34
CA TYR A 9 -2.73 -3.05 -12.61
C TYR A 9 -2.21 -4.08 -13.60
N THR A 10 -0.89 -4.11 -13.77
CA THR A 10 -0.21 -4.89 -14.81
C THR A 10 1.01 -5.58 -14.24
N GLU A 11 1.44 -6.67 -14.87
CA GLU A 11 2.69 -7.33 -14.49
C GLU A 11 3.87 -6.37 -14.66
N SER A 12 4.78 -6.35 -13.66
CA SER A 12 5.97 -5.49 -13.71
C SER A 12 7.00 -6.09 -14.67
N PRO A 13 7.48 -5.35 -15.68
CA PRO A 13 8.49 -5.86 -16.59
C PRO A 13 9.86 -6.05 -15.91
N ASP A 14 10.15 -5.25 -14.88
CA ASP A 14 11.44 -5.24 -14.20
C ASP A 14 11.49 -6.15 -12.95
N HIS A 15 10.33 -6.60 -12.48
CA HIS A 15 10.19 -7.41 -11.26
C HIS A 15 9.30 -8.62 -11.55
N PRO A 16 9.85 -9.72 -12.08
CA PRO A 16 9.06 -10.92 -12.39
C PRO A 16 8.28 -11.43 -11.17
N GLY A 17 7.00 -11.75 -11.37
CA GLY A 17 6.11 -12.21 -10.31
C GLY A 17 5.47 -11.09 -9.47
N TRP A 18 5.80 -9.83 -9.73
CA TRP A 18 5.18 -8.67 -9.11
C TRP A 18 4.27 -7.94 -10.09
N MET A 19 3.18 -7.40 -9.56
CA MET A 19 2.30 -6.50 -10.30
C MET A 19 2.68 -5.04 -10.01
N THR A 20 2.53 -4.18 -11.00
CA THR A 20 2.55 -2.73 -10.79
C THR A 20 1.14 -2.24 -10.56
N TRP A 21 0.94 -1.46 -9.52
CA TRP A 21 -0.32 -0.80 -9.21
C TRP A 21 -0.08 0.70 -9.15
N GLU A 22 -0.75 1.44 -10.02
CA GLU A 22 -0.48 2.85 -10.26
C GLU A 22 -1.76 3.61 -10.58
N LEU A 23 -1.89 4.82 -10.04
CA LEU A 23 -2.99 5.72 -10.41
C LEU A 23 -2.75 6.28 -11.81
N ALA A 24 -3.77 6.20 -12.66
CA ALA A 24 -3.67 6.67 -14.05
C ALA A 24 -3.55 8.20 -14.16
N ASP A 25 -4.13 8.95 -13.21
CA ASP A 25 -4.03 10.42 -13.15
C ASP A 25 -2.84 10.86 -12.30
N PRO A 26 -1.75 11.35 -12.91
CA PRO A 26 -0.53 11.70 -12.19
C PRO A 26 -0.65 13.00 -11.37
N THR A 27 -1.77 13.71 -11.47
CA THR A 27 -2.00 14.98 -10.76
C THR A 27 -2.60 14.79 -9.36
N ARG A 28 -2.98 13.56 -9.02
CA ARG A 28 -3.62 13.27 -7.73
C ARG A 28 -2.60 12.88 -6.67
N PHE A 29 -3.02 12.95 -5.41
CA PHE A 29 -2.19 12.69 -4.24
C PHE A 29 -1.46 11.34 -4.28
N ASN A 30 -2.11 10.28 -4.74
CA ASN A 30 -1.52 8.93 -4.80
C ASN A 30 -0.24 8.88 -5.65
N SER A 31 -0.12 9.75 -6.67
CA SER A 31 1.05 9.76 -7.54
C SER A 31 2.33 10.24 -6.85
N LEU A 32 2.20 10.87 -5.68
CA LEU A 32 3.37 11.24 -4.85
C LEU A 32 4.08 10.01 -4.28
N PHE A 33 3.44 8.85 -4.26
CA PHE A 33 3.95 7.61 -3.64
C PHE A 33 4.20 6.49 -4.63
N GLY A 34 3.46 6.46 -5.72
CA GLY A 34 3.53 5.37 -6.71
C GLY A 34 4.64 5.51 -7.73
N PRO A 35 4.79 4.51 -8.59
CA PRO A 35 4.01 3.28 -8.62
C PRO A 35 4.38 2.32 -7.48
N PHE A 36 3.42 1.48 -7.09
CA PHE A 36 3.65 0.42 -6.13
C PHE A 36 3.90 -0.92 -6.82
N LEU A 37 4.72 -1.75 -6.21
CA LEU A 37 4.82 -3.16 -6.54
C LEU A 37 3.94 -3.96 -5.57
N LEU A 38 3.23 -4.93 -6.11
CA LEU A 38 2.28 -5.75 -5.35
C LEU A 38 2.48 -7.22 -5.69
N LYS A 39 2.57 -8.04 -4.66
CA LYS A 39 2.63 -9.49 -4.78
C LYS A 39 1.85 -10.13 -3.64
N VAL A 40 0.98 -11.07 -3.96
CA VAL A 40 0.26 -11.88 -2.96
C VAL A 40 0.97 -13.22 -2.81
N GLU A 41 1.37 -13.53 -1.59
CA GLU A 41 1.97 -14.80 -1.20
C GLU A 41 1.17 -15.41 -0.05
N GLY A 42 0.44 -16.49 -0.33
CA GLY A 42 -0.46 -17.09 0.66
C GLY A 42 -1.54 -16.10 1.10
N HIS A 43 -1.56 -15.77 2.39
CA HIS A 43 -2.53 -14.85 2.99
C HIS A 43 -1.97 -13.44 3.21
N ILE A 44 -0.77 -13.15 2.70
CA ILE A 44 -0.12 -11.85 2.83
C ILE A 44 -0.04 -11.17 1.47
N ALA A 45 -0.48 -9.93 1.40
CA ALA A 45 -0.20 -9.04 0.27
C ALA A 45 1.01 -8.17 0.62
N ARG A 46 2.02 -8.19 -0.24
CA ARG A 46 3.25 -7.42 -0.11
C ARG A 46 3.16 -6.22 -1.03
N VAL A 47 3.22 -5.03 -0.46
CA VAL A 47 3.14 -3.77 -1.21
C VAL A 47 4.41 -2.98 -0.97
N ARG A 48 5.14 -2.65 -2.03
CA ARG A 48 6.44 -1.95 -1.97
C ARG A 48 6.39 -0.59 -2.63
N MET A 49 7.10 0.35 -2.03
CA MET A 49 7.52 1.60 -2.66
C MET A 49 8.95 1.93 -2.25
N THR A 50 9.62 2.77 -3.02
CA THR A 50 10.91 3.33 -2.63
C THR A 50 10.72 4.81 -2.29
N PRO A 51 10.84 5.19 -1.00
CA PRO A 51 10.69 6.58 -0.60
C PRO A 51 11.85 7.42 -1.13
N GLY A 52 11.52 8.60 -1.69
CA GLY A 52 12.47 9.58 -2.17
C GLY A 52 12.64 10.75 -1.21
N HIS A 53 13.41 11.75 -1.63
CA HIS A 53 13.67 12.95 -0.82
C HIS A 53 12.38 13.68 -0.41
N GLN A 54 11.38 13.74 -1.29
CA GLN A 54 10.09 14.36 -1.01
C GLN A 54 9.28 13.67 0.11
N HIS A 55 9.65 12.46 0.47
CA HIS A 55 9.03 11.71 1.56
C HIS A 55 9.81 11.82 2.88
N SER A 56 10.91 12.59 2.88
CA SER A 56 11.79 12.71 4.05
C SER A 56 11.34 13.78 5.03
N ASN A 57 11.68 13.57 6.30
CA ASN A 57 11.63 14.59 7.33
C ASN A 57 12.98 15.32 7.45
N LEU A 58 13.07 16.29 8.38
CA LEU A 58 14.30 17.06 8.60
C LEU A 58 15.49 16.23 9.10
N SER A 59 15.25 14.99 9.55
CA SER A 59 16.30 14.03 9.95
C SER A 59 16.70 13.08 8.82
N ASN A 60 16.24 13.32 7.60
CA ASN A 60 16.45 12.45 6.42
C ASN A 60 15.93 11.01 6.60
N ALA A 61 14.94 10.84 7.46
CA ALA A 61 14.18 9.60 7.55
C ALA A 61 12.84 9.74 6.81
N VAL A 62 12.16 8.62 6.56
CA VAL A 62 10.82 8.66 5.99
C VAL A 62 9.88 9.37 6.95
N HIS A 63 9.25 10.44 6.48
CA HIS A 63 8.30 11.25 7.28
C HIS A 63 7.11 10.40 7.72
N GLY A 64 6.68 10.58 8.97
CA GLY A 64 5.52 9.86 9.50
C GLY A 64 4.26 10.04 8.66
N GLY A 65 4.00 11.24 8.15
CA GLY A 65 2.90 11.51 7.22
C GLY A 65 3.02 10.74 5.89
N ALA A 66 4.24 10.55 5.39
CA ALA A 66 4.49 9.72 4.21
C ALA A 66 4.21 8.24 4.49
N LEU A 67 4.60 7.75 5.67
CA LEU A 67 4.27 6.38 6.10
C LEU A 67 2.77 6.17 6.23
N LEU A 68 2.04 7.13 6.80
CA LEU A 68 0.57 7.07 6.89
C LEU A 68 -0.08 7.05 5.51
N GLY A 69 0.35 7.92 4.61
CA GLY A 69 -0.14 7.94 3.23
C GLY A 69 0.15 6.62 2.50
N PHE A 70 1.37 6.10 2.66
CA PHE A 70 1.74 4.81 2.08
C PHE A 70 0.85 3.66 2.60
N VAL A 71 0.67 3.58 3.91
CA VAL A 71 -0.17 2.52 4.52
C VAL A 71 -1.61 2.62 4.07
N ASP A 72 -2.18 3.83 4.03
CA ASP A 72 -3.55 4.02 3.53
C ASP A 72 -3.71 3.48 2.11
N MET A 73 -2.79 3.79 1.22
CA MET A 73 -2.82 3.27 -0.16
C MET A 73 -2.51 1.78 -0.24
N ALA A 74 -1.62 1.28 0.62
CA ALA A 74 -1.28 -0.14 0.68
C ALA A 74 -2.47 -1.02 1.04
N LEU A 75 -3.40 -0.54 1.87
CA LEU A 75 -4.65 -1.24 2.16
C LEU A 75 -5.48 -1.48 0.89
N PHE A 76 -5.57 -0.48 0.00
CA PHE A 76 -6.30 -0.61 -1.27
C PHE A 76 -5.55 -1.51 -2.26
N ALA A 77 -4.24 -1.33 -2.39
CA ALA A 77 -3.42 -2.19 -3.24
C ALA A 77 -3.52 -3.65 -2.82
N ALA A 78 -3.42 -3.94 -1.53
CA ALA A 78 -3.57 -5.27 -0.97
C ALA A 78 -4.97 -5.85 -1.25
N SER A 79 -6.01 -5.06 -1.02
CA SER A 79 -7.39 -5.47 -1.27
C SER A 79 -7.63 -5.78 -2.75
N ARG A 80 -7.00 -5.04 -3.66
CA ARG A 80 -7.00 -5.34 -5.10
C ARG A 80 -6.28 -6.65 -5.39
N GLY A 81 -5.11 -6.84 -4.79
CA GLY A 81 -4.32 -8.07 -4.95
C GLY A 81 -5.03 -9.32 -4.46
N PHE A 82 -5.77 -9.22 -3.37
CA PHE A 82 -6.63 -10.29 -2.85
C PHE A 82 -7.89 -10.54 -3.71
N GLY A 83 -8.16 -9.70 -4.72
CA GLY A 83 -9.37 -9.79 -5.53
C GLY A 83 -10.66 -9.37 -4.84
N LEU A 84 -10.56 -8.60 -3.75
CA LEU A 84 -11.71 -8.20 -2.92
C LEU A 84 -12.38 -6.92 -3.39
N ILE A 85 -11.65 -6.05 -4.07
CA ILE A 85 -12.14 -4.82 -4.69
C ILE A 85 -11.54 -4.69 -6.09
N GLU A 86 -12.28 -4.02 -6.95
CA GLU A 86 -11.74 -3.43 -8.17
C GLU A 86 -11.36 -1.97 -7.89
N ALA A 87 -10.75 -1.29 -8.85
CA ALA A 87 -10.50 0.14 -8.72
C ALA A 87 -11.82 0.90 -8.60
N GLY A 88 -11.91 1.89 -7.71
CA GLY A 88 -13.09 2.74 -7.64
C GLY A 88 -13.37 3.38 -6.29
N THR A 89 -14.58 3.28 -5.81
CA THR A 89 -15.17 4.10 -4.75
C THR A 89 -15.06 3.51 -3.34
N ALA A 90 -14.15 2.58 -3.11
CA ALA A 90 -13.84 2.12 -1.75
C ALA A 90 -13.24 3.27 -0.93
N VAL A 91 -13.54 3.31 0.35
CA VAL A 91 -13.05 4.38 1.24
C VAL A 91 -12.50 3.80 2.53
N THR A 92 -11.48 4.47 3.06
CA THR A 92 -10.94 4.18 4.38
C THR A 92 -11.89 4.71 5.46
N LEU A 93 -12.30 3.86 6.38
CA LEU A 93 -13.13 4.25 7.53
C LEU A 93 -12.29 4.47 8.77
N ASP A 94 -11.24 3.69 8.93
CA ASP A 94 -10.39 3.72 10.12
C ASP A 94 -8.98 3.30 9.75
N LEU A 95 -7.99 3.95 10.35
CA LEU A 95 -6.59 3.62 10.22
C LEU A 95 -5.89 3.92 11.55
N SER A 96 -5.42 2.86 12.20
CA SER A 96 -4.65 2.93 13.42
C SER A 96 -3.21 2.53 13.15
N THR A 97 -2.27 3.32 13.62
CA THR A 97 -0.84 3.10 13.36
C THR A 97 -0.02 3.25 14.64
N GLN A 98 1.05 2.48 14.70
CA GLN A 98 2.07 2.58 15.72
C GLN A 98 3.43 2.71 15.04
N PHE A 99 4.12 3.82 15.24
CA PHE A 99 5.46 4.03 14.73
C PHE A 99 6.46 3.27 15.61
N ILE A 100 7.30 2.44 15.00
CA ILE A 100 8.19 1.52 15.71
C ILE A 100 9.65 1.86 15.42
N GLY A 101 9.99 2.08 14.16
CA GLY A 101 11.37 2.25 13.72
C GLY A 101 11.54 3.37 12.69
N ARG A 102 12.78 3.62 12.35
CA ARG A 102 13.18 4.63 11.38
C ARG A 102 13.26 4.05 9.98
N GLY A 103 12.49 4.58 9.04
CA GLY A 103 12.61 4.25 7.63
C GLY A 103 13.74 5.05 6.96
N VAL A 104 14.52 4.38 6.12
CA VAL A 104 15.62 4.98 5.35
C VAL A 104 15.13 5.38 3.96
N VAL A 105 15.34 6.63 3.59
CA VAL A 105 15.03 7.14 2.24
C VAL A 105 15.98 6.51 1.21
N GLY A 106 15.45 6.18 0.04
CA GLY A 106 16.23 5.57 -1.05
C GLY A 106 16.28 4.04 -1.03
N GLN A 107 15.75 3.41 0.01
CA GLN A 107 15.61 1.96 0.10
C GLN A 107 14.13 1.57 0.10
N PRO A 108 13.74 0.47 -0.56
CA PRO A 108 12.35 0.03 -0.55
C PRO A 108 11.81 -0.22 0.85
N ILE A 109 10.59 0.23 1.09
CA ILE A 109 9.78 -0.17 2.24
C ILE A 109 8.65 -1.07 1.75
N GLU A 110 8.23 -1.99 2.60
CA GLU A 110 7.20 -2.98 2.26
C GLU A 110 6.13 -3.03 3.34
N ALA A 111 4.89 -2.85 2.93
CA ALA A 111 3.74 -3.16 3.75
C ALA A 111 3.35 -4.62 3.55
N GLN A 112 3.32 -5.38 4.62
CA GLN A 112 2.87 -6.76 4.64
C GLN A 112 1.48 -6.80 5.22
N VAL A 113 0.48 -6.95 4.35
CA VAL A 113 -0.93 -6.76 4.68
C VAL A 113 -1.64 -8.10 4.77
N GLU A 114 -2.35 -8.31 5.87
CA GLU A 114 -3.18 -9.48 6.14
C GLU A 114 -4.65 -9.07 6.21
N LEU A 115 -5.51 -9.85 5.55
CA LEU A 115 -6.95 -9.71 5.71
C LEU A 115 -7.39 -10.47 6.96
N LEU A 116 -8.01 -9.78 7.92
CA LEU A 116 -8.57 -10.39 9.12
C LEU A 116 -9.98 -10.90 8.88
N ARG A 117 -10.79 -10.12 8.19
CA ARG A 117 -12.18 -10.47 7.88
C ARG A 117 -12.71 -9.65 6.71
N GLU A 118 -13.50 -10.31 5.88
CA GLU A 118 -14.36 -9.69 4.88
C GLU A 118 -15.81 -9.86 5.29
N THR A 119 -16.58 -8.78 5.21
CA THR A 119 -18.04 -8.79 5.33
C THR A 119 -18.66 -8.34 4.00
N GLY A 120 -19.98 -8.29 3.92
CA GLY A 120 -20.66 -7.78 2.73
C GLY A 120 -20.23 -6.35 2.35
N ARG A 121 -19.83 -5.54 3.31
CA ARG A 121 -19.49 -4.13 3.11
C ARG A 121 -18.08 -3.73 3.53
N LEU A 122 -17.46 -4.46 4.44
CA LEU A 122 -16.21 -4.05 5.10
C LEU A 122 -15.10 -5.06 4.88
N LEU A 123 -13.87 -4.54 4.84
CA LEU A 123 -12.62 -5.29 4.92
C LEU A 123 -11.86 -4.83 6.16
N PHE A 124 -11.52 -5.79 7.02
CA PHE A 124 -10.68 -5.57 8.20
C PHE A 124 -9.27 -6.09 7.90
N LEU A 125 -8.30 -5.19 7.92
CA LEU A 125 -6.92 -5.47 7.51
C LEU A 125 -5.95 -5.06 8.61
N ARG A 126 -4.81 -5.73 8.66
CA ARG A 126 -3.68 -5.34 9.53
C ARG A 126 -2.36 -5.68 8.88
N GLY A 127 -1.27 -5.15 9.42
CA GLY A 127 0.05 -5.51 8.94
C GLY A 127 1.19 -4.75 9.57
N LEU A 128 2.35 -4.93 8.95
CA LEU A 128 3.59 -4.26 9.31
C LEU A 128 4.18 -3.60 8.07
N VAL A 129 4.78 -2.44 8.26
CA VAL A 129 5.74 -1.88 7.31
C VAL A 129 7.13 -2.27 7.77
N VAL A 130 7.89 -2.89 6.87
CA VAL A 130 9.24 -3.36 7.12
C VAL A 130 10.21 -2.80 6.09
N GLN A 131 11.50 -2.81 6.42
CA GLN A 131 12.58 -2.43 5.51
C GLN A 131 13.77 -3.36 5.68
N GLY A 132 14.46 -3.65 4.59
CA GLY A 132 15.54 -4.63 4.58
C GLY A 132 15.06 -6.07 4.34
N GLU A 133 16.00 -7.01 4.35
CA GLU A 133 15.75 -8.42 4.05
C GLU A 133 16.34 -9.35 5.12
N GLY A 134 15.73 -10.54 5.23
CA GLY A 134 16.23 -11.59 6.11
C GLY A 134 16.33 -11.17 7.57
N THR A 135 17.46 -11.49 8.22
CA THR A 135 17.73 -11.13 9.61
C THR A 135 18.00 -9.64 9.82
N GLY A 136 18.30 -8.89 8.75
CA GLY A 136 18.46 -7.44 8.76
C GLY A 136 17.17 -6.67 8.57
N GLN A 137 16.00 -7.33 8.53
CA GLN A 137 14.73 -6.67 8.35
C GLN A 137 14.32 -5.89 9.60
N GLU A 138 14.06 -4.59 9.41
CA GLU A 138 13.62 -3.68 10.46
C GLU A 138 12.10 -3.46 10.38
N LYS A 139 11.44 -3.44 11.53
CA LYS A 139 10.03 -3.06 11.65
C LYS A 139 9.94 -1.55 11.78
N ILE A 140 9.20 -0.93 10.87
CA ILE A 140 9.06 0.53 10.79
C ILE A 140 7.75 1.00 11.42
N LEU A 141 6.66 0.28 11.15
CA LEU A 141 5.33 0.67 11.57
C LEU A 141 4.41 -0.55 11.65
N ALA A 142 3.54 -0.60 12.64
CA ALA A 142 2.42 -1.53 12.71
C ALA A 142 1.12 -0.78 12.40
N PHE A 143 0.18 -1.44 11.73
CA PHE A 143 -1.08 -0.81 11.37
C PHE A 143 -2.26 -1.80 11.40
N ALA A 144 -3.44 -1.23 11.58
CA ALA A 144 -4.72 -1.87 11.35
C ALA A 144 -5.67 -0.86 10.71
N GLY A 145 -6.47 -1.31 9.76
CA GLY A 145 -7.39 -0.44 9.06
C GLY A 145 -8.65 -1.15 8.61
N THR A 146 -9.68 -0.36 8.36
CA THR A 146 -10.97 -0.82 7.86
C THR A 146 -11.31 -0.07 6.59
N ILE A 147 -11.66 -0.81 5.56
CA ILE A 147 -12.12 -0.26 4.27
C ILE A 147 -13.59 -0.61 4.08
N ARG A 148 -14.37 0.37 3.63
CA ARG A 148 -15.71 0.13 3.10
C ARG A 148 -15.60 -0.15 1.60
N LYS A 149 -16.08 -1.31 1.19
CA LYS A 149 -16.15 -1.69 -0.23
C LYS A 149 -17.08 -0.76 -1.02
N PRO A 150 -16.87 -0.63 -2.35
CA PRO A 150 -17.81 0.11 -3.18
C PRO A 150 -19.23 -0.45 -3.06
N THR A 151 -20.21 0.44 -3.06
CA THR A 151 -21.62 0.02 -3.11
C THR A 151 -21.89 -0.56 -4.50
N ARG A 152 -22.37 -1.79 -4.56
CA ARG A 152 -22.87 -2.34 -5.82
C ARG A 152 -24.12 -1.53 -6.22
N LYS A 153 -24.06 -0.95 -7.40
CA LYS A 153 -25.25 -0.35 -8.04
C LYS A 153 -26.14 -1.46 -8.57
#